data_ddcdb251be00b70cbe6581e961dce1f0
#
_entry.id   ddcdb251be00b70cbe6581e961dce1f0
#
_cell.length_a   1.000
_cell.length_b   1.000
_cell.length_c   1.000
_cell.angle_alpha   90.00
_cell.angle_beta   90.00
_cell.angle_gamma   90.00
#
_symmetry.space_group_name_H-M   'P 1'
#
loop_
_entity.id
_entity.type
_entity.pdbx_description
1 polymer ?
#
loop_
_entity_poly.entity_id
_entity_poly.type
_entity_poly.pdbx_seq_one_letter_code
_entity_poly.pdbx_strand_id
1 'polypeptide(L)'
;MGVVEITHFGHSCVLLDTGSARLLIDPGTWSEGFEDLTGLDAVLITHQHVDHLDGARLPALLRGNPGARLIVDSGSVAELADHDHEVAAPGETLEVAGARVEVLGGDHAVIYPDVPVIPNNAYLVDGTYLHPGDSFTPPSTQVDVLFLPTSAPWLKIAEVIDYLRAVVPRTVVPIHQAVLSTPGQQLHYRLLENLRPHDTTVRVLEPGKATSL
;
A
#
# COMPACT_ATOMS: atom_id res chain seq x y z
N MET A 1 -10.60 -18.19 -10.66
CA MET A 1 -9.64 -17.17 -10.19
C MET A 1 -8.45 -17.91 -9.61
N GLY A 2 -7.22 -17.51 -9.97
CA GLY A 2 -6.03 -18.06 -9.34
C GLY A 2 -5.98 -17.70 -7.86
N VAL A 3 -5.14 -18.41 -7.10
CA VAL A 3 -4.86 -18.05 -5.71
C VAL A 3 -3.98 -16.80 -5.74
N VAL A 4 -4.42 -15.71 -5.10
CA VAL A 4 -3.61 -14.50 -4.97
C VAL A 4 -2.62 -14.67 -3.83
N GLU A 5 -1.35 -14.37 -4.09
CA GLU A 5 -0.31 -14.35 -3.08
C GLU A 5 0.07 -12.92 -2.71
N ILE A 6 0.20 -12.67 -1.42
CA ILE A 6 0.58 -11.38 -0.85
C ILE A 6 1.92 -11.55 -0.14
N THR A 7 2.89 -10.70 -0.45
CA THR A 7 4.15 -10.60 0.29
C THR A 7 4.28 -9.18 0.84
N HIS A 8 4.40 -9.06 2.16
CA HIS A 8 4.66 -7.79 2.83
C HIS A 8 6.16 -7.67 3.10
N PHE A 9 6.81 -6.65 2.58
CA PHE A 9 8.24 -6.39 2.73
C PHE A 9 8.58 -5.45 3.89
N GLY A 10 7.63 -5.26 4.80
CA GLY A 10 7.72 -4.31 5.89
C GLY A 10 7.13 -2.95 5.52
N HIS A 11 6.82 -2.17 6.53
CA HIS A 11 6.20 -0.86 6.43
C HIS A 11 4.99 -0.84 5.49
N SER A 12 5.05 -0.13 4.37
CA SER A 12 3.96 -0.03 3.39
C SER A 12 4.19 -0.87 2.13
N CYS A 13 5.35 -1.56 2.01
CA CYS A 13 5.70 -2.28 0.80
C CYS A 13 4.99 -3.62 0.70
N VAL A 14 4.14 -3.76 -0.31
CA VAL A 14 3.33 -4.96 -0.56
C VAL A 14 3.47 -5.41 -2.01
N LEU A 15 3.77 -6.68 -2.23
CA LEU A 15 3.64 -7.35 -3.52
C LEU A 15 2.31 -8.10 -3.56
N LEU A 16 1.50 -7.80 -4.56
CA LEU A 16 0.32 -8.57 -4.95
C LEU A 16 0.65 -9.39 -6.19
N ASP A 17 0.62 -10.72 -6.07
CA ASP A 17 0.70 -11.65 -7.19
C ASP A 17 -0.69 -12.24 -7.42
N THR A 18 -1.40 -11.76 -8.43
CA THR A 18 -2.77 -12.19 -8.76
C THR A 18 -2.79 -13.46 -9.62
N GLY A 19 -1.61 -13.98 -9.98
CA GLY A 19 -1.43 -15.06 -10.94
C GLY A 19 -1.46 -14.57 -12.40
N SER A 20 -2.05 -13.41 -12.70
CA SER A 20 -1.99 -12.72 -13.99
C SER A 20 -1.07 -11.52 -13.97
N ALA A 21 -1.01 -10.79 -12.87
CA ALA A 21 -0.20 -9.60 -12.69
C ALA A 21 0.56 -9.62 -11.37
N ARG A 22 1.78 -9.10 -11.37
CA ARG A 22 2.62 -8.90 -10.19
C ARG A 22 2.84 -7.42 -9.98
N LEU A 23 2.19 -6.89 -8.94
CA LEU A 23 2.13 -5.46 -8.63
C LEU A 23 2.87 -5.21 -7.30
N LEU A 24 3.95 -4.44 -7.33
CA LEU A 24 4.64 -3.99 -6.14
C LEU A 24 4.16 -2.59 -5.77
N ILE A 25 3.69 -2.39 -4.53
CA ILE A 25 3.18 -1.12 -4.04
C ILE A 25 4.16 -0.59 -2.99
N ASP A 26 4.51 0.68 -3.08
CA ASP A 26 5.30 1.45 -2.10
C ASP A 26 6.63 0.81 -1.66
N PRO A 27 7.59 0.57 -2.57
CA PRO A 27 8.94 0.11 -2.21
C PRO A 27 9.75 1.25 -1.56
N GLY A 28 9.45 1.57 -0.31
CA GLY A 28 10.03 2.66 0.45
C GLY A 28 11.26 2.28 1.29
N THR A 29 11.89 3.28 1.91
CA THR A 29 13.18 3.12 2.64
C THR A 29 13.08 2.25 3.89
N TRP A 30 11.89 2.09 4.47
CA TRP A 30 11.69 1.28 5.68
C TRP A 30 11.22 -0.15 5.40
N SER A 31 11.31 -0.57 4.13
CA SER A 31 11.00 -1.92 3.66
C SER A 31 12.29 -2.61 3.22
N GLU A 32 12.34 -3.94 3.31
CA GLU A 32 13.54 -4.72 3.00
C GLU A 32 13.20 -5.98 2.18
N GLY A 33 14.10 -6.40 1.28
CA GLY A 33 13.98 -7.66 0.56
C GLY A 33 13.15 -7.59 -0.73
N PHE A 34 12.74 -6.40 -1.18
CA PHE A 34 12.08 -6.19 -2.47
C PHE A 34 13.06 -5.95 -3.62
N GLU A 35 14.32 -5.67 -3.32
CA GLU A 35 15.33 -5.15 -4.24
C GLU A 35 15.64 -6.10 -5.40
N ASP A 36 15.60 -7.40 -5.14
CA ASP A 36 15.93 -8.46 -6.10
C ASP A 36 14.68 -9.05 -6.78
N LEU A 37 13.51 -8.43 -6.61
CA LEU A 37 12.29 -8.88 -7.29
C LEU A 37 12.43 -8.77 -8.80
N THR A 38 11.93 -9.77 -9.49
CA THR A 38 11.87 -9.82 -10.96
C THR A 38 10.50 -10.24 -11.42
N GLY A 39 10.19 -9.96 -12.70
CA GLY A 39 8.90 -10.32 -13.30
C GLY A 39 7.75 -9.47 -12.76
N LEU A 40 8.03 -8.24 -12.32
CA LEU A 40 6.99 -7.26 -12.00
C LEU A 40 6.32 -6.74 -13.28
N ASP A 41 5.02 -6.56 -13.24
CA ASP A 41 4.24 -5.90 -14.31
C ASP A 41 4.06 -4.42 -14.02
N ALA A 42 4.01 -4.03 -12.73
CA ALA A 42 4.06 -2.62 -12.33
C ALA A 42 4.65 -2.42 -10.93
N VAL A 43 5.20 -1.21 -10.74
CA VAL A 43 5.48 -0.60 -9.44
C VAL A 43 4.51 0.57 -9.28
N LEU A 44 3.73 0.55 -8.20
CA LEU A 44 2.73 1.56 -7.87
C LEU A 44 3.22 2.38 -6.68
N ILE A 45 3.27 3.70 -6.83
CA ILE A 45 3.67 4.61 -5.75
C ILE A 45 2.45 5.41 -5.31
N THR A 46 2.11 5.34 -4.03
CA THR A 46 0.97 6.08 -3.48
C THR A 46 1.30 7.56 -3.33
N HIS A 47 2.49 7.91 -2.87
CA HIS A 47 2.94 9.29 -2.69
C HIS A 47 4.47 9.40 -2.48
N GLN A 48 4.98 10.62 -2.47
CA GLN A 48 6.40 10.96 -2.55
C GLN A 48 7.22 10.77 -1.27
N HIS A 49 6.63 10.45 -0.10
CA HIS A 49 7.42 10.27 1.11
C HIS A 49 8.40 9.10 0.99
N VAL A 50 9.58 9.25 1.58
CA VAL A 50 10.69 8.30 1.42
C VAL A 50 10.39 6.90 1.92
N ASP A 51 9.50 6.75 2.87
CA ASP A 51 9.04 5.46 3.40
C ASP A 51 8.05 4.73 2.47
N HIS A 52 7.59 5.39 1.39
CA HIS A 52 6.79 4.82 0.30
C HIS A 52 7.54 4.79 -1.04
N LEU A 53 8.51 5.69 -1.24
CA LEU A 53 9.33 5.80 -2.44
C LEU A 53 10.82 5.88 -2.09
N ASP A 54 11.56 4.77 -2.26
CA ASP A 54 13.01 4.76 -2.12
C ASP A 54 13.70 5.12 -3.43
N GLY A 55 14.00 6.39 -3.63
CA GLY A 55 14.69 6.88 -4.82
C GLY A 55 16.09 6.28 -5.02
N ALA A 56 16.72 5.74 -3.97
CA ALA A 56 18.05 5.13 -4.08
C ALA A 56 17.99 3.68 -4.59
N ARG A 57 16.99 2.90 -4.16
CA ARG A 57 16.85 1.47 -4.52
C ARG A 57 15.96 1.25 -5.75
N LEU A 58 14.99 2.12 -6.00
CA LEU A 58 14.06 2.02 -7.14
C LEU A 58 14.78 1.86 -8.49
N PRO A 59 15.88 2.60 -8.83
CA PRO A 59 16.55 2.42 -10.11
C PRO A 59 17.09 1.01 -10.33
N ALA A 60 17.56 0.33 -9.28
CA ALA A 60 18.04 -1.06 -9.39
C ALA A 60 16.88 -2.03 -9.62
N LEU A 61 15.77 -1.85 -8.90
CA LEU A 61 14.55 -2.62 -9.07
C LEU A 61 14.00 -2.51 -10.50
N LEU A 62 13.92 -1.29 -11.05
CA LEU A 62 13.44 -1.05 -12.42
C LEU A 62 14.36 -1.67 -13.48
N ARG A 63 15.68 -1.63 -13.29
CA ARG A 63 16.62 -2.34 -14.18
C ARG A 63 16.42 -3.86 -14.17
N GLY A 64 16.06 -4.43 -13.02
CA GLY A 64 15.68 -5.85 -12.90
C GLY A 64 14.32 -6.19 -13.54
N ASN A 65 13.51 -5.16 -13.81
CA ASN A 65 12.14 -5.29 -14.33
C ASN A 65 11.88 -4.32 -15.50
N PRO A 66 12.59 -4.47 -16.63
CA PRO A 66 12.54 -3.46 -17.73
C PRO A 66 11.18 -3.36 -18.43
N GLY A 67 10.28 -4.31 -18.19
CA GLY A 67 8.90 -4.29 -18.70
C GLY A 67 7.87 -3.77 -17.72
N ALA A 68 8.27 -3.50 -16.46
CA ALA A 68 7.34 -3.03 -15.45
C ALA A 68 6.96 -1.56 -15.68
N ARG A 69 5.67 -1.25 -15.57
CA ARG A 69 5.18 0.13 -15.57
C ARG A 69 5.48 0.76 -14.21
N LEU A 70 5.98 1.99 -14.18
CA LEU A 70 6.08 2.79 -12.97
C LEU A 70 4.90 3.76 -12.94
N ILE A 71 3.94 3.52 -12.05
CA ILE A 71 2.69 4.28 -11.94
C ILE A 71 2.72 5.06 -10.62
N VAL A 72 2.53 6.36 -10.69
CA VAL A 72 2.79 7.25 -9.56
C VAL A 72 1.69 8.30 -9.37
N ASP A 73 1.61 8.88 -8.19
CA ASP A 73 0.82 10.08 -7.93
C ASP A 73 1.47 11.33 -8.55
N SER A 74 0.75 12.43 -8.61
CA SER A 74 1.25 13.68 -9.20
C SER A 74 2.36 14.36 -8.38
N GLY A 75 2.45 14.08 -7.08
CA GLY A 75 3.49 14.64 -6.20
C GLY A 75 4.86 13.98 -6.38
N SER A 76 4.88 12.70 -6.77
CA SER A 76 6.12 11.92 -6.93
C SER A 76 6.89 12.24 -8.21
N VAL A 77 6.31 12.98 -9.15
CA VAL A 77 6.90 13.29 -10.49
C VAL A 77 8.30 13.92 -10.39
N ALA A 78 8.49 14.86 -9.47
CA ALA A 78 9.75 15.57 -9.32
C ALA A 78 10.90 14.65 -8.86
N GLU A 79 10.61 13.69 -7.99
CA GLU A 79 11.57 12.70 -7.48
C GLU A 79 11.96 11.65 -8.55
N LEU A 80 11.15 11.51 -9.60
CA LEU A 80 11.25 10.47 -10.62
C LEU A 80 11.58 11.02 -12.01
N ALA A 81 12.06 12.27 -12.10
CA ALA A 81 12.31 12.96 -13.37
C ALA A 81 13.25 12.20 -14.33
N ASP A 82 14.15 11.36 -13.80
CA ASP A 82 15.11 10.56 -14.57
C ASP A 82 14.56 9.15 -14.96
N HIS A 83 13.29 8.87 -14.67
CA HIS A 83 12.65 7.57 -14.94
C HIS A 83 11.39 7.75 -15.78
N ASP A 84 11.19 6.85 -16.74
CA ASP A 84 9.91 6.77 -17.44
C ASP A 84 8.83 6.35 -16.42
N HIS A 85 7.79 7.17 -16.30
CA HIS A 85 6.68 6.92 -15.39
C HIS A 85 5.35 7.39 -15.98
N GLU A 86 4.29 6.84 -15.43
CA GLU A 86 2.90 7.19 -15.74
C GLU A 86 2.26 7.83 -14.51
N VAL A 87 1.74 9.04 -14.66
CA VAL A 87 0.99 9.70 -13.59
C VAL A 87 -0.45 9.25 -13.63
N ALA A 88 -0.91 8.68 -12.52
CA ALA A 88 -2.29 8.28 -12.34
C ALA A 88 -3.01 9.22 -11.37
N ALA A 89 -4.26 9.51 -11.67
CA ALA A 89 -5.10 10.42 -10.87
C ALA A 89 -6.34 9.71 -10.31
N PRO A 90 -6.85 10.15 -9.16
CA PRO A 90 -8.10 9.63 -8.59
C PRO A 90 -9.26 9.67 -9.59
N GLY A 91 -10.00 8.57 -9.65
CA GLY A 91 -11.09 8.35 -10.61
C GLY A 91 -10.68 7.59 -11.86
N GLU A 92 -9.38 7.42 -12.11
CA GLU A 92 -8.89 6.60 -13.22
C GLU A 92 -8.95 5.11 -12.90
N THR A 93 -9.01 4.31 -13.95
CA THR A 93 -8.89 2.85 -13.90
C THR A 93 -7.87 2.42 -14.93
N LEU A 94 -6.87 1.66 -14.48
CA LEU A 94 -5.79 1.16 -15.30
C LEU A 94 -5.90 -0.37 -15.43
N GLU A 95 -5.52 -0.89 -16.61
CA GLU A 95 -5.34 -2.32 -16.81
C GLU A 95 -3.83 -2.64 -16.82
N VAL A 96 -3.40 -3.53 -15.95
CA VAL A 96 -1.99 -3.95 -15.80
C VAL A 96 -1.92 -5.47 -15.85
N ALA A 97 -1.43 -6.01 -16.96
CA ALA A 97 -1.28 -7.47 -17.17
C ALA A 97 -2.57 -8.28 -16.85
N GLY A 98 -3.74 -7.66 -17.07
CA GLY A 98 -5.04 -8.27 -16.80
C GLY A 98 -5.60 -8.01 -15.39
N ALA A 99 -4.87 -7.35 -14.50
CA ALA A 99 -5.42 -6.82 -13.25
C ALA A 99 -6.01 -5.43 -13.47
N ARG A 100 -7.17 -5.18 -12.86
CA ARG A 100 -7.84 -3.87 -12.85
C ARG A 100 -7.40 -3.07 -11.64
N VAL A 101 -6.77 -1.92 -11.84
CA VAL A 101 -6.30 -1.02 -10.78
C VAL A 101 -7.13 0.26 -10.81
N GLU A 102 -8.00 0.44 -9.84
CA GLU A 102 -8.73 1.69 -9.63
C GLU A 102 -7.90 2.63 -8.75
N VAL A 103 -7.76 3.87 -9.19
CA VAL A 103 -7.07 4.92 -8.44
C VAL A 103 -8.11 5.71 -7.66
N LEU A 104 -7.98 5.70 -6.35
CA LEU A 104 -8.86 6.39 -5.40
C LEU A 104 -8.05 7.42 -4.61
N GLY A 105 -8.71 8.17 -3.72
CA GLY A 105 -8.05 9.11 -2.81
C GLY A 105 -7.90 10.50 -3.42
N GLY A 106 -6.71 11.04 -3.36
CA GLY A 106 -6.35 12.39 -3.84
C GLY A 106 -5.35 13.10 -2.93
N ASP A 107 -5.60 13.10 -1.64
CA ASP A 107 -4.79 13.80 -0.65
C ASP A 107 -4.26 12.85 0.42
N HIS A 108 -3.01 13.10 0.82
CA HIS A 108 -2.42 12.54 2.04
C HIS A 108 -3.16 13.08 3.27
N ALA A 109 -3.26 12.28 4.32
CA ALA A 109 -3.85 12.73 5.57
C ALA A 109 -3.05 13.90 6.17
N VAL A 110 -3.74 14.83 6.83
CA VAL A 110 -3.12 16.02 7.41
C VAL A 110 -2.21 15.62 8.58
N ILE A 111 -0.91 15.87 8.43
CA ILE A 111 0.08 15.66 9.50
C ILE A 111 -0.08 16.75 10.57
N TYR A 112 -0.05 18.02 10.13
CA TYR A 112 -0.21 19.20 10.98
C TYR A 112 -0.67 20.39 10.11
N PRO A 113 -1.46 21.35 10.63
CA PRO A 113 -1.99 22.45 9.84
C PRO A 113 -0.97 23.28 9.06
N ASP A 114 0.27 23.40 9.58
CA ASP A 114 1.34 24.16 8.94
C ASP A 114 2.20 23.31 7.97
N VAL A 115 1.93 22.01 7.86
CA VAL A 115 2.59 21.11 6.90
C VAL A 115 1.71 21.01 5.66
N PRO A 116 2.22 21.34 4.46
CA PRO A 116 1.43 21.24 3.24
C PRO A 116 0.90 19.82 3.02
N VAL A 117 -0.35 19.70 2.63
CA VAL A 117 -0.92 18.43 2.17
C VAL A 117 -0.37 18.13 0.79
N ILE A 118 0.10 16.91 0.60
CA ILE A 118 0.61 16.40 -0.67
C ILE A 118 -0.39 15.44 -1.31
N PRO A 119 -0.31 15.16 -2.63
CA PRO A 119 -1.11 14.11 -3.25
C PRO A 119 -0.83 12.74 -2.64
N ASN A 120 -1.86 11.88 -2.63
CA ASN A 120 -1.76 10.47 -2.27
C ASN A 120 -2.81 9.67 -3.05
N ASN A 121 -2.35 8.71 -3.83
CA ASN A 121 -3.21 7.74 -4.48
C ASN A 121 -3.48 6.56 -3.55
N ALA A 122 -4.73 6.10 -3.49
CA ALA A 122 -5.05 4.79 -2.97
C ALA A 122 -5.32 3.85 -4.16
N TYR A 123 -4.82 2.62 -4.09
CA TYR A 123 -4.97 1.63 -5.16
C TYR A 123 -5.92 0.52 -4.73
N LEU A 124 -7.00 0.34 -5.51
CA LEU A 124 -7.93 -0.78 -5.35
C LEU A 124 -7.73 -1.75 -6.52
N VAL A 125 -7.13 -2.90 -6.24
CA VAL A 125 -6.81 -3.93 -7.23
C VAL A 125 -7.94 -4.95 -7.30
N ASP A 126 -8.45 -5.19 -8.49
CA ASP A 126 -9.53 -6.14 -8.83
C ASP A 126 -10.80 -5.97 -7.96
N GLY A 127 -11.06 -4.75 -7.49
CA GLY A 127 -12.16 -4.46 -6.58
C GLY A 127 -12.06 -5.19 -5.22
N THR A 128 -10.90 -5.76 -4.90
CA THR A 128 -10.72 -6.71 -3.81
C THR A 128 -9.67 -6.26 -2.80
N TYR A 129 -8.52 -5.75 -3.27
CA TYR A 129 -7.34 -5.44 -2.48
C TYR A 129 -7.13 -3.93 -2.42
N LEU A 130 -7.35 -3.32 -1.25
CA LEU A 130 -7.19 -1.87 -1.06
C LEU A 130 -5.90 -1.53 -0.33
N HIS A 131 -5.03 -0.76 -0.97
CA HIS A 131 -3.88 -0.10 -0.37
C HIS A 131 -4.12 1.42 -0.34
N PRO A 132 -4.42 2.03 0.81
CA PRO A 132 -4.84 3.43 0.87
C PRO A 132 -3.67 4.43 0.83
N GLY A 133 -2.42 3.97 0.87
CA GLY A 133 -1.28 4.83 1.17
C GLY A 133 -1.42 5.45 2.56
N ASP A 134 -1.06 6.72 2.70
CA ASP A 134 -1.16 7.49 3.94
C ASP A 134 -2.46 8.29 4.01
N SER A 135 -3.56 7.56 3.92
CA SER A 135 -4.91 8.12 4.03
C SER A 135 -5.90 7.10 4.59
N PHE A 136 -7.08 7.58 4.96
CA PHE A 136 -8.25 6.76 5.24
C PHE A 136 -9.27 6.86 4.10
N THR A 137 -8.80 6.73 2.87
CA THR A 137 -9.64 6.77 1.67
C THR A 137 -10.66 5.63 1.70
N PRO A 138 -11.98 5.93 1.65
CA PRO A 138 -12.99 4.88 1.58
C PRO A 138 -12.95 4.18 0.22
N PRO A 139 -13.11 2.85 0.19
CA PRO A 139 -13.23 2.12 -1.07
C PRO A 139 -14.53 2.46 -1.80
N SER A 140 -14.53 2.29 -3.14
CA SER A 140 -15.71 2.47 -3.98
C SER A 140 -16.72 1.31 -3.86
N THR A 141 -16.24 0.15 -3.40
CA THR A 141 -17.01 -1.10 -3.22
C THR A 141 -16.59 -1.83 -1.95
N GLN A 142 -17.31 -2.88 -1.58
CA GLN A 142 -16.87 -3.78 -0.50
C GLN A 142 -15.55 -4.45 -0.91
N VAL A 143 -14.54 -4.38 -0.04
CA VAL A 143 -13.22 -5.01 -0.27
C VAL A 143 -13.04 -6.25 0.58
N ASP A 144 -12.31 -7.22 0.07
CA ASP A 144 -11.96 -8.42 0.82
C ASP A 144 -10.72 -8.19 1.69
N VAL A 145 -9.71 -7.49 1.17
CA VAL A 145 -8.45 -7.24 1.86
C VAL A 145 -8.15 -5.75 1.95
N LEU A 146 -7.93 -5.27 3.17
CA LEU A 146 -7.47 -3.91 3.45
C LEU A 146 -6.04 -3.94 4.00
N PHE A 147 -5.10 -3.30 3.31
CA PHE A 147 -3.79 -2.96 3.87
C PHE A 147 -3.95 -1.71 4.74
N LEU A 148 -3.96 -1.90 6.05
CA LEU A 148 -4.36 -0.86 7.00
C LEU A 148 -3.14 -0.17 7.61
N PRO A 149 -2.91 1.13 7.38
CA PRO A 149 -1.87 1.88 8.07
C PRO A 149 -2.17 1.92 9.58
N THR A 150 -1.17 1.54 10.40
CA THR A 150 -1.37 1.35 11.85
C THR A 150 -0.61 2.34 12.70
N SER A 151 0.34 3.08 12.14
CA SER A 151 1.12 4.07 12.87
C SER A 151 1.74 5.09 11.93
N ALA A 152 1.48 6.36 12.16
CA ALA A 152 2.08 7.48 11.43
C ALA A 152 1.95 8.77 12.26
N PRO A 153 2.70 9.85 11.94
CA PRO A 153 2.54 11.13 12.62
C PRO A 153 1.14 11.75 12.51
N TRP A 154 0.39 11.38 11.48
CA TRP A 154 -0.93 11.93 11.15
C TRP A 154 -2.10 11.14 11.75
N LEU A 155 -1.90 9.92 12.30
CA LEU A 155 -2.99 9.06 12.77
C LEU A 155 -2.96 8.80 14.28
N LYS A 156 -4.15 8.50 14.82
CA LYS A 156 -4.34 7.88 16.14
C LYS A 156 -4.95 6.50 15.96
N ILE A 157 -4.61 5.57 16.83
CA ILE A 157 -5.17 4.20 16.78
C ILE A 157 -6.71 4.17 16.81
N ALA A 158 -7.36 5.15 17.42
CA ALA A 158 -8.82 5.27 17.42
C ALA A 158 -9.35 5.49 15.98
N GLU A 159 -8.71 6.37 15.21
CA GLU A 159 -9.07 6.67 13.82
C GLU A 159 -8.85 5.44 12.91
N VAL A 160 -7.79 4.67 13.16
CA VAL A 160 -7.53 3.39 12.48
C VAL A 160 -8.67 2.40 12.70
N ILE A 161 -9.14 2.28 13.95
CA ILE A 161 -10.25 1.39 14.30
C ILE A 161 -11.57 1.89 13.68
N ASP A 162 -11.81 3.19 13.68
CA ASP A 162 -13.00 3.79 13.06
C ASP A 162 -12.99 3.53 11.54
N TYR A 163 -11.86 3.70 10.87
CA TYR A 163 -11.72 3.39 9.45
C TYR A 163 -11.91 1.89 9.17
N LEU A 164 -11.29 0.99 9.94
CA LEU A 164 -11.49 -0.45 9.83
C LEU A 164 -12.97 -0.83 9.94
N ARG A 165 -13.71 -0.21 10.88
CA ARG A 165 -15.14 -0.44 11.10
C ARG A 165 -16.02 0.16 10.01
N ALA A 166 -15.57 1.21 9.36
CA ALA A 166 -16.27 1.80 8.21
C ALA A 166 -16.10 0.97 6.94
N VAL A 167 -14.89 0.41 6.71
CA VAL A 167 -14.60 -0.42 5.52
C VAL A 167 -15.15 -1.84 5.66
N VAL A 168 -15.09 -2.44 6.86
CA VAL A 168 -15.53 -3.83 7.15
C VAL A 168 -14.95 -4.85 6.17
N PRO A 169 -13.61 -4.92 5.98
CA PRO A 169 -13.01 -5.89 5.07
C PRO A 169 -13.13 -7.31 5.64
N ARG A 170 -13.04 -8.35 4.80
CA ARG A 170 -12.94 -9.74 5.27
C ARG A 170 -11.62 -9.98 6.00
N THR A 171 -10.54 -9.44 5.45
CA THR A 171 -9.19 -9.53 6.02
C THR A 171 -8.58 -8.15 6.12
N VAL A 172 -7.94 -7.85 7.23
CA VAL A 172 -7.09 -6.68 7.40
C VAL A 172 -5.64 -7.11 7.59
N VAL A 173 -4.75 -6.54 6.79
CA VAL A 173 -3.30 -6.70 6.90
C VAL A 173 -2.74 -5.39 7.45
N PRO A 174 -2.23 -5.36 8.69
CA PRO A 174 -1.59 -4.18 9.25
C PRO A 174 -0.30 -3.85 8.50
N ILE A 175 -0.18 -2.62 8.04
CA ILE A 175 1.01 -2.03 7.40
C ILE A 175 1.43 -0.76 8.15
N HIS A 176 2.47 -0.08 7.69
CA HIS A 176 2.95 1.21 8.20
C HIS A 176 3.39 1.15 9.68
N GLN A 177 4.02 0.05 10.09
CA GLN A 177 4.34 -0.22 11.50
C GLN A 177 5.78 0.14 11.90
N ALA A 178 6.66 0.56 10.94
CA ALA A 178 8.09 0.69 11.22
C ALA A 178 8.44 1.74 12.29
N VAL A 179 7.60 2.76 12.47
CA VAL A 179 7.80 3.79 13.51
C VAL A 179 7.47 3.32 14.93
N LEU A 180 6.84 2.15 15.06
CA LEU A 180 6.54 1.56 16.36
C LEU A 180 7.66 0.63 16.83
N SER A 181 7.97 0.70 18.12
CA SER A 181 8.73 -0.37 18.75
C SER A 181 7.95 -1.70 18.71
N THR A 182 8.63 -2.83 18.86
CA THR A 182 7.98 -4.14 18.91
C THR A 182 6.83 -4.22 19.94
N PRO A 183 6.96 -3.72 21.18
CA PRO A 183 5.83 -3.65 22.10
C PRO A 183 4.67 -2.78 21.58
N GLY A 184 4.97 -1.67 20.88
CA GLY A 184 3.97 -0.79 20.28
C GLY A 184 3.18 -1.53 19.19
N GLN A 185 3.87 -2.22 18.29
CA GLN A 185 3.23 -3.04 17.24
C GLN A 185 2.29 -4.10 17.86
N GLN A 186 2.78 -4.85 18.86
CA GLN A 186 1.97 -5.86 19.54
C GLN A 186 0.73 -5.27 20.22
N LEU A 187 0.85 -4.05 20.78
CA LEU A 187 -0.29 -3.35 21.37
C LEU A 187 -1.33 -2.98 20.30
N HIS A 188 -0.89 -2.39 19.17
CA HIS A 188 -1.78 -2.01 18.08
C HIS A 188 -2.48 -3.23 17.47
N TYR A 189 -1.74 -4.31 17.17
CA TYR A 189 -2.33 -5.53 16.62
C TYR A 189 -3.38 -6.15 17.55
N ARG A 190 -3.11 -6.15 18.86
CA ARG A 190 -4.09 -6.61 19.86
C ARG A 190 -5.33 -5.73 19.93
N LEU A 191 -5.19 -4.40 19.78
CA LEU A 191 -6.33 -3.50 19.71
C LEU A 191 -7.15 -3.74 18.45
N LEU A 192 -6.53 -3.94 17.30
CA LEU A 192 -7.22 -4.30 16.06
C LEU A 192 -7.98 -5.62 16.24
N GLU A 193 -7.35 -6.67 16.77
CA GLU A 193 -7.99 -7.96 17.01
C GLU A 193 -9.21 -7.86 17.93
N ASN A 194 -9.13 -7.07 18.99
CA ASN A 194 -10.20 -6.93 19.98
C ASN A 194 -11.35 -6.04 19.50
N LEU A 195 -11.08 -5.09 18.58
CA LEU A 195 -12.03 -4.03 18.20
C LEU A 195 -12.49 -4.11 16.74
N ARG A 196 -11.99 -5.09 15.97
CA ARG A 196 -12.40 -5.35 14.59
C ARG A 196 -13.88 -5.67 14.46
N PRO A 197 -14.49 -5.49 13.28
CA PRO A 197 -15.80 -6.06 12.99
C PRO A 197 -15.79 -7.59 13.16
N HIS A 198 -16.96 -8.16 13.50
CA HIS A 198 -17.08 -9.58 13.84
C HIS A 198 -16.54 -10.53 12.74
N ASP A 199 -16.83 -10.20 11.48
CA ASP A 199 -16.47 -11.06 10.34
C ASP A 199 -15.12 -10.68 9.70
N THR A 200 -14.38 -9.76 10.30
CA THR A 200 -13.03 -9.36 9.86
C THR A 200 -11.97 -10.21 10.55
N THR A 201 -10.98 -10.67 9.81
CA THR A 201 -9.79 -11.37 10.34
C THR A 201 -8.57 -10.45 10.28
N VAL A 202 -7.80 -10.34 11.37
CA VAL A 202 -6.50 -9.64 11.37
C VAL A 202 -5.40 -10.62 10.97
N ARG A 203 -4.62 -10.27 9.96
CA ARG A 203 -3.50 -11.09 9.45
C ARG A 203 -2.21 -10.27 9.48
N VAL A 204 -1.40 -10.46 10.51
CA VAL A 204 -0.03 -9.93 10.56
C VAL A 204 0.86 -10.86 9.73
N LEU A 205 1.35 -10.38 8.60
CA LEU A 205 2.19 -11.17 7.70
C LEU A 205 3.64 -11.17 8.16
N GLU A 206 4.31 -12.30 7.97
CA GLU A 206 5.75 -12.42 8.18
C GLU A 206 6.48 -11.71 7.01
N PRO A 207 7.36 -10.73 7.28
CA PRO A 207 8.03 -10.01 6.21
C PRO A 207 8.79 -10.91 5.23
N GLY A 208 8.66 -10.63 3.93
CA GLY A 208 9.30 -11.38 2.86
C GLY A 208 8.70 -12.75 2.54
N LYS A 209 7.63 -13.16 3.24
CA LYS A 209 7.00 -14.47 3.02
C LYS A 209 5.69 -14.36 2.25
N ALA A 210 5.60 -15.02 1.11
CA ALA A 210 4.37 -15.12 0.34
C ALA A 210 3.28 -15.85 1.15
N THR A 211 2.09 -15.29 1.16
CA THR A 211 0.93 -15.78 1.91
C THR A 211 -0.32 -15.69 1.04
N SER A 212 -1.06 -16.78 0.92
CA SER A 212 -2.39 -16.79 0.30
C SER A 212 -3.45 -16.36 1.30
N LEU A 213 -4.36 -15.47 0.91
CA LEU A 213 -5.47 -14.97 1.73
C LEU A 213 -6.81 -15.30 1.09
#